data_a4bd03e7961a488102ae6577ebb7a2d9
#
_entry.id   a4bd03e7961a488102ae6577ebb7a2d9
#
_cell.length_a   1.000
_cell.length_b   1.000
_cell.length_c   1.000
_cell.angle_alpha   90.00
_cell.angle_beta   90.00
_cell.angle_gamma   90.00
#
_symmetry.space_group_name_H-M   'P 1'
#
loop_
_entity.id
_entity.type
_entity.pdbx_description
1 polymer ?
#
loop_
_entity_poly.entity_id
_entity_poly.type
_entity_poly.pdbx_seq_one_letter_code
_entity_poly.pdbx_strand_id
1 'polypeptide(L)'
;MCFDAVIVANGTFPSHPMPLAILKKAPHVVACDGAVRYVPDAEVVVGDGDSVPAEFHDRLIQINEQEDNDLTKATRYCMAQGWHRIAYLAATGKREDHTLGNISLLMRYFRDFGLQPIMLTDDGFFTPAKGDHTFKAFAGQQVSIFNFGCTTIQSEGLKWNAYAYEQWWQGTLNEALADRFSLHADGCYMVYQTWE
;
A
#
# COMPACT_ATOMS: atom_id res chain seq x y z
N MET A 1 -2.73 -10.03 -9.34
CA MET A 1 -1.64 -9.06 -9.06
C MET A 1 -0.34 -9.86 -8.93
N CYS A 2 0.77 -9.33 -9.45
CA CYS A 2 2.08 -9.95 -9.36
C CYS A 2 3.05 -8.87 -8.84
N PHE A 3 3.79 -9.15 -7.78
CA PHE A 3 4.71 -8.24 -7.11
C PHE A 3 6.13 -8.77 -7.17
N ASP A 4 7.11 -7.87 -7.12
CA ASP A 4 8.52 -8.24 -6.99
C ASP A 4 8.86 -8.58 -5.55
N ALA A 5 8.25 -7.86 -4.59
CA ALA A 5 8.42 -8.10 -3.16
C ALA A 5 7.16 -7.76 -2.36
N VAL A 6 7.07 -8.34 -1.16
CA VAL A 6 6.09 -7.98 -0.13
C VAL A 6 6.85 -7.45 1.09
N ILE A 7 6.49 -6.25 1.54
CA ILE A 7 6.95 -5.69 2.82
C ILE A 7 5.86 -5.91 3.86
N VAL A 8 6.22 -6.51 4.98
CA VAL A 8 5.32 -6.72 6.13
C VAL A 8 5.71 -5.76 7.24
N ALA A 9 4.81 -4.83 7.57
CA ALA A 9 4.96 -3.88 8.66
C ALA A 9 4.41 -4.43 9.99
N ASN A 10 4.55 -3.68 11.07
CA ASN A 10 4.15 -4.12 12.41
C ASN A 10 2.76 -3.59 12.82
N GLY A 11 1.83 -3.41 11.89
CA GLY A 11 0.42 -3.11 12.13
C GLY A 11 -0.41 -4.37 12.41
N THR A 12 -1.71 -4.33 12.08
CA THR A 12 -2.58 -5.50 12.18
C THR A 12 -2.29 -6.45 11.02
N PHE A 13 -1.86 -7.67 11.36
CA PHE A 13 -1.59 -8.69 10.34
C PHE A 13 -2.92 -9.15 9.73
N PRO A 14 -3.01 -9.24 8.39
CA PRO A 14 -4.27 -9.54 7.72
C PRO A 14 -4.73 -10.99 7.97
N SER A 15 -6.05 -11.18 7.99
CA SER A 15 -6.72 -12.48 8.07
C SER A 15 -7.44 -12.85 6.76
N HIS A 16 -7.73 -11.87 5.91
CA HIS A 16 -8.44 -12.09 4.65
C HIS A 16 -7.61 -12.94 3.66
N PRO A 17 -8.26 -13.90 2.92
CA PRO A 17 -7.55 -14.81 2.03
C PRO A 17 -6.73 -14.14 0.93
N MET A 18 -7.17 -12.96 0.43
CA MET A 18 -6.48 -12.28 -0.69
C MET A 18 -5.08 -11.76 -0.32
N PRO A 19 -4.88 -10.92 0.73
CA PRO A 19 -3.55 -10.52 1.14
C PRO A 19 -2.67 -11.70 1.55
N LEU A 20 -3.22 -12.72 2.23
CA LEU A 20 -2.48 -13.93 2.61
C LEU A 20 -2.02 -14.73 1.39
N ALA A 21 -2.85 -14.86 0.34
CA ALA A 21 -2.47 -15.53 -0.90
C ALA A 21 -1.39 -14.75 -1.67
N ILE A 22 -1.39 -13.43 -1.61
CA ILE A 22 -0.34 -12.59 -2.20
C ILE A 22 0.96 -12.79 -1.44
N LEU A 23 0.95 -12.74 -0.11
CA LEU A 23 2.13 -12.99 0.73
C LEU A 23 2.73 -14.38 0.45
N LYS A 24 1.89 -15.42 0.42
CA LYS A 24 2.34 -16.80 0.16
C LYS A 24 3.02 -16.99 -1.22
N LYS A 25 2.64 -16.17 -2.20
CA LYS A 25 3.18 -16.22 -3.58
C LYS A 25 4.29 -15.21 -3.83
N ALA A 26 4.65 -14.41 -2.84
CA ALA A 26 5.68 -13.39 -2.98
C ALA A 26 7.04 -14.04 -3.26
N PRO A 27 7.78 -13.60 -4.30
CA PRO A 27 9.13 -14.08 -4.54
C PRO A 27 10.11 -13.63 -3.46
N HIS A 28 9.88 -12.45 -2.86
CA HIS A 28 10.68 -11.88 -1.79
C HIS A 28 9.79 -11.32 -0.69
N VAL A 29 10.14 -11.61 0.58
CA VAL A 29 9.43 -11.09 1.76
C VAL A 29 10.42 -10.37 2.65
N VAL A 30 10.11 -9.10 2.93
CA VAL A 30 10.89 -8.21 3.80
C VAL A 30 10.04 -7.86 5.03
N ALA A 31 10.56 -8.08 6.23
CA ALA A 31 9.89 -7.71 7.48
C ALA A 31 10.43 -6.37 8.00
N CYS A 32 9.54 -5.50 8.47
CA CYS A 32 9.91 -4.29 9.20
C CYS A 32 10.07 -4.63 10.69
N ASP A 33 11.30 -4.60 11.18
CA ASP A 33 11.65 -4.75 12.59
C ASP A 33 10.87 -5.91 13.25
N GLY A 34 10.09 -5.66 14.33
CA GLY A 34 9.31 -6.67 15.05
C GLY A 34 8.23 -7.40 14.23
N ALA A 35 7.93 -6.96 13.00
CA ALA A 35 7.00 -7.65 12.11
C ALA A 35 7.48 -9.04 11.68
N VAL A 36 8.76 -9.34 11.85
CA VAL A 36 9.32 -10.68 11.59
C VAL A 36 8.60 -11.79 12.36
N ARG A 37 7.95 -11.47 13.51
CA ARG A 37 7.11 -12.43 14.26
C ARG A 37 5.90 -12.93 13.48
N TYR A 38 5.39 -12.14 12.51
CA TYR A 38 4.30 -12.57 11.63
C TYR A 38 4.79 -13.41 10.44
N VAL A 39 6.03 -13.18 10.03
CA VAL A 39 6.64 -13.80 8.85
C VAL A 39 8.05 -14.31 9.20
N PRO A 40 8.18 -15.35 10.05
CA PRO A 40 9.48 -15.84 10.52
C PRO A 40 10.38 -16.34 9.39
N ASP A 41 9.82 -16.66 8.22
CA ASP A 41 10.53 -17.07 7.02
C ASP A 41 10.92 -15.89 6.11
N ALA A 42 10.73 -14.63 6.53
CA ALA A 42 11.15 -13.47 5.76
C ALA A 42 12.64 -13.54 5.41
N GLU A 43 12.96 -13.16 4.18
CA GLU A 43 14.33 -13.19 3.65
C GLU A 43 15.24 -12.23 4.42
N VAL A 44 14.71 -11.09 4.81
CA VAL A 44 15.44 -10.04 5.53
C VAL A 44 14.53 -9.27 6.47
N VAL A 45 15.11 -8.76 7.55
CA VAL A 45 14.47 -7.83 8.50
C VAL A 45 15.16 -6.48 8.36
N VAL A 46 14.38 -5.41 8.24
CA VAL A 46 14.91 -4.04 8.10
C VAL A 46 14.31 -3.16 9.19
N GLY A 47 15.15 -2.46 9.94
CA GLY A 47 14.73 -1.54 11.00
C GLY A 47 15.91 -1.09 11.86
N ASP A 48 15.62 -0.47 13.02
CA ASP A 48 16.65 -0.12 14.00
C ASP A 48 17.03 -1.29 14.92
N GLY A 49 16.25 -2.35 14.92
CA GLY A 49 16.49 -3.59 15.65
C GLY A 49 15.93 -3.61 17.08
N ASP A 50 15.29 -2.54 17.52
CA ASP A 50 14.82 -2.41 18.92
C ASP A 50 13.77 -3.45 19.30
N SER A 51 12.96 -3.91 18.35
CA SER A 51 11.88 -4.89 18.57
C SER A 51 12.11 -6.23 17.88
N VAL A 52 13.26 -6.46 17.25
CA VAL A 52 13.62 -7.73 16.59
C VAL A 52 14.01 -8.78 17.62
N PRO A 53 13.37 -9.97 17.65
CA PRO A 53 13.81 -11.07 18.50
C PRO A 53 15.22 -11.54 18.13
N ALA A 54 16.00 -11.96 19.16
CA ALA A 54 17.42 -12.32 18.98
C ALA A 54 17.66 -13.42 17.92
N GLU A 55 16.71 -14.36 17.79
CA GLU A 55 16.76 -15.42 16.78
C GLU A 55 16.72 -14.95 15.33
N PHE A 56 16.37 -13.69 15.07
CA PHE A 56 16.32 -13.11 13.71
C PHE A 56 17.41 -12.08 13.44
N HIS A 57 18.31 -11.85 14.38
CA HIS A 57 19.40 -10.86 14.22
C HIS A 57 20.38 -11.21 13.11
N ASP A 58 20.49 -12.47 12.73
CA ASP A 58 21.32 -12.93 11.59
C ASP A 58 20.82 -12.40 10.23
N ARG A 59 19.54 -12.04 10.13
CA ARG A 59 18.90 -11.49 8.94
C ARG A 59 18.57 -9.99 9.05
N LEU A 60 19.00 -9.34 10.14
CA LEU A 60 18.73 -7.91 10.38
C LEU A 60 19.69 -7.04 9.58
N ILE A 61 19.11 -6.18 8.75
CA ILE A 61 19.77 -5.01 8.18
C ILE A 61 19.42 -3.82 9.08
N GLN A 62 20.34 -3.53 10.00
CA GLN A 62 20.13 -2.46 10.97
C GLN A 62 20.37 -1.08 10.33
N ILE A 63 19.37 -0.21 10.42
CA ILE A 63 19.40 1.17 9.92
C ILE A 63 18.99 2.09 11.06
N ASN A 64 19.97 2.76 11.67
CA ASN A 64 19.81 3.58 12.88
C ASN A 64 19.35 5.01 12.62
N GLU A 65 19.22 5.43 11.36
CA GLU A 65 18.74 6.77 11.04
C GLU A 65 17.28 6.94 11.47
N GLN A 66 16.91 8.16 11.90
CA GLN A 66 15.59 8.46 12.48
C GLN A 66 14.74 9.40 11.60
N GLU A 67 15.22 9.76 10.41
CA GLU A 67 14.49 10.64 9.48
C GLU A 67 13.31 9.92 8.80
N ASP A 68 13.47 8.61 8.54
CA ASP A 68 12.43 7.77 7.92
C ASP A 68 11.98 6.65 8.88
N ASN A 69 10.73 6.25 8.78
CA ASN A 69 10.21 5.08 9.49
C ASN A 69 10.69 3.77 8.85
N ASP A 70 10.52 2.64 9.54
CA ASP A 70 10.98 1.33 9.08
C ASP A 70 10.33 0.90 7.76
N LEU A 71 9.09 1.33 7.50
CA LEU A 71 8.44 1.07 6.22
C LEU A 71 9.21 1.73 5.05
N THR A 72 9.72 2.95 5.22
CA THR A 72 10.52 3.63 4.22
C THR A 72 11.91 3.03 4.10
N LYS A 73 12.52 2.63 5.23
CA LYS A 73 13.83 1.93 5.23
C LYS A 73 13.74 0.61 4.44
N ALA A 74 12.71 -0.20 4.71
CA ALA A 74 12.45 -1.44 3.98
C ALA A 74 12.16 -1.20 2.48
N THR A 75 11.43 -0.13 2.16
CA THR A 75 11.17 0.28 0.77
C THR A 75 12.46 0.63 0.04
N ARG A 76 13.36 1.40 0.66
CA ARG A 76 14.68 1.73 0.09
C ARG A 76 15.54 0.48 -0.12
N TYR A 77 15.49 -0.47 0.81
CA TYR A 77 16.15 -1.76 0.63
C TYR A 77 15.62 -2.46 -0.63
N CYS A 78 14.31 -2.58 -0.80
CA CYS A 78 13.72 -3.19 -1.99
C CYS A 78 14.15 -2.48 -3.29
N MET A 79 14.18 -1.14 -3.28
CA MET A 79 14.66 -0.36 -4.43
C MET A 79 16.12 -0.67 -4.78
N ALA A 80 16.98 -0.83 -3.78
CA ALA A 80 18.39 -1.19 -3.98
C ALA A 80 18.56 -2.60 -4.59
N GLN A 81 17.57 -3.49 -4.38
CA GLN A 81 17.51 -4.80 -5.06
C GLN A 81 16.93 -4.73 -6.48
N GLY A 82 16.46 -3.57 -6.93
CA GLY A 82 15.80 -3.39 -8.23
C GLY A 82 14.32 -3.83 -8.25
N TRP A 83 13.70 -3.97 -7.09
CA TRP A 83 12.28 -4.32 -6.96
C TRP A 83 11.42 -3.07 -6.98
N HIS A 84 10.50 -2.98 -7.92
CA HIS A 84 9.68 -1.79 -8.15
C HIS A 84 8.19 -1.99 -7.88
N ARG A 85 7.69 -3.22 -7.97
CA ARG A 85 6.29 -3.57 -7.72
C ARG A 85 6.18 -4.19 -6.34
N ILE A 86 5.82 -3.36 -5.35
CA ILE A 86 5.88 -3.73 -3.93
C ILE A 86 4.47 -3.76 -3.34
N ALA A 87 4.12 -4.87 -2.68
CA ALA A 87 2.93 -4.92 -1.84
C ALA A 87 3.32 -4.66 -0.38
N TYR A 88 2.49 -3.88 0.32
CA TYR A 88 2.64 -3.56 1.74
C TYR A 88 1.53 -4.23 2.53
N LEU A 89 1.88 -5.06 3.50
CA LEU A 89 0.97 -5.74 4.41
C LEU A 89 1.18 -5.25 5.84
N ALA A 90 0.12 -5.34 6.64
CA ALA A 90 0.15 -4.96 8.05
C ALA A 90 0.69 -3.53 8.29
N ALA A 91 0.47 -2.62 7.33
CA ALA A 91 0.88 -1.22 7.42
C ALA A 91 -0.18 -0.31 8.07
N THR A 92 -1.33 -0.88 8.46
CA THR A 92 -2.48 -0.18 9.08
C THR A 92 -2.97 -0.93 10.32
N GLY A 93 -3.92 -0.37 11.05
CA GLY A 93 -4.80 -1.07 12.00
C GLY A 93 -4.35 -1.14 13.46
N LYS A 94 -3.26 -0.53 13.91
CA LYS A 94 -2.92 -0.43 15.35
C LYS A 94 -3.03 1.01 15.86
N ARG A 95 -2.19 1.87 15.38
CA ARG A 95 -2.18 3.30 15.71
C ARG A 95 -2.63 4.09 14.49
N GLU A 96 -3.59 4.99 14.67
CA GLU A 96 -4.21 5.79 13.61
C GLU A 96 -3.21 6.75 12.97
N ASP A 97 -2.31 7.34 13.74
CA ASP A 97 -1.26 8.24 13.25
C ASP A 97 -0.28 7.49 12.32
N HIS A 98 0.13 6.27 12.68
CA HIS A 98 0.94 5.42 11.82
C HIS A 98 0.17 4.98 10.57
N THR A 99 -1.14 4.67 10.70
CA THR A 99 -2.00 4.33 9.56
C THR A 99 -2.05 5.49 8.56
N LEU A 100 -2.35 6.70 9.02
CA LEU A 100 -2.38 7.90 8.17
C LEU A 100 -1.01 8.21 7.55
N GLY A 101 0.06 8.10 8.34
CA GLY A 101 1.43 8.28 7.88
C GLY A 101 1.80 7.29 6.78
N ASN A 102 1.50 6.00 6.96
CA ASN A 102 1.81 4.96 5.99
C ASN A 102 0.99 5.08 4.69
N ILE A 103 -0.28 5.51 4.77
CA ILE A 103 -1.09 5.83 3.58
C ILE A 103 -0.46 7.02 2.82
N SER A 104 -0.02 8.05 3.52
CA SER A 104 0.68 9.19 2.90
C SER A 104 2.00 8.77 2.23
N LEU A 105 2.78 7.90 2.89
CA LEU A 105 4.04 7.37 2.36
C LEU A 105 3.83 6.54 1.09
N LEU A 106 2.70 5.82 0.95
CA LEU A 106 2.40 5.08 -0.27
C LEU A 106 2.37 5.99 -1.49
N MET A 107 1.79 7.20 -1.36
CA MET A 107 1.81 8.21 -2.43
C MET A 107 3.22 8.74 -2.68
N ARG A 108 4.04 8.98 -1.64
CA ARG A 108 5.45 9.37 -1.76
C ARG A 108 6.24 8.31 -2.55
N TYR A 109 6.07 7.03 -2.24
CA TYR A 109 6.78 5.95 -2.93
C TYR A 109 6.40 5.86 -4.41
N PHE A 110 5.14 6.08 -4.73
CA PHE A 110 4.67 6.15 -6.12
C PHE A 110 5.24 7.38 -6.85
N ARG A 111 5.07 8.58 -6.28
CA ARG A 111 5.37 9.85 -6.95
C ARG A 111 6.86 10.16 -7.00
N ASP A 112 7.55 9.97 -5.87
CA ASP A 112 8.92 10.47 -5.68
C ASP A 112 9.95 9.36 -5.91
N PHE A 113 9.62 8.09 -5.64
CA PHE A 113 10.50 6.95 -5.85
C PHE A 113 10.22 6.19 -7.16
N GLY A 114 9.14 6.51 -7.86
CA GLY A 114 8.78 5.86 -9.13
C GLY A 114 8.37 4.39 -8.99
N LEU A 115 7.94 3.98 -7.79
CA LEU A 115 7.49 2.62 -7.53
C LEU A 115 6.05 2.39 -8.01
N GLN A 116 5.65 1.12 -8.06
CA GLN A 116 4.27 0.66 -8.22
C GLN A 116 3.80 0.00 -6.90
N PRO A 117 3.55 0.80 -5.86
CA PRO A 117 3.21 0.29 -4.54
C PRO A 117 1.70 -0.01 -4.45
N ILE A 118 1.34 -1.07 -3.73
CA ILE A 118 -0.06 -1.34 -3.34
C ILE A 118 -0.06 -1.69 -1.85
N MET A 119 -0.96 -1.08 -1.08
CA MET A 119 -1.13 -1.44 0.33
C MET A 119 -2.37 -2.30 0.49
N LEU A 120 -2.20 -3.47 1.09
CA LEU A 120 -3.22 -4.49 1.25
C LEU A 120 -3.72 -4.50 2.70
N THR A 121 -5.04 -4.49 2.87
CA THR A 121 -5.73 -4.59 4.16
C THR A 121 -6.71 -5.77 4.14
N ASP A 122 -7.36 -6.06 5.27
CA ASP A 122 -8.40 -7.09 5.30
C ASP A 122 -9.63 -6.74 4.47
N ASP A 123 -9.98 -5.45 4.36
CA ASP A 123 -11.20 -5.03 3.67
C ASP A 123 -10.96 -4.68 2.20
N GLY A 124 -9.70 -4.44 1.78
CA GLY A 124 -9.39 -4.00 0.41
C GLY A 124 -7.94 -3.58 0.22
N PHE A 125 -7.72 -2.71 -0.76
CA PHE A 125 -6.36 -2.28 -1.11
C PHE A 125 -6.31 -0.86 -1.64
N PHE A 126 -5.21 -0.17 -1.34
CA PHE A 126 -4.91 1.16 -1.84
C PHE A 126 -3.97 1.08 -3.05
N THR A 127 -4.33 1.79 -4.11
CA THR A 127 -3.52 1.93 -5.33
C THR A 127 -3.33 3.41 -5.66
N PRO A 128 -2.12 3.98 -5.55
CA PRO A 128 -1.85 5.32 -6.06
C PRO A 128 -1.82 5.33 -7.58
N ALA A 129 -2.25 6.44 -8.17
CA ALA A 129 -2.23 6.66 -9.61
C ALA A 129 -2.02 8.14 -9.94
N LYS A 130 -1.75 8.44 -11.21
CA LYS A 130 -1.58 9.79 -11.73
C LYS A 130 -2.16 9.88 -13.14
N GLY A 131 -2.85 10.99 -13.43
CA GLY A 131 -3.41 11.23 -14.77
C GLY A 131 -4.54 10.27 -15.10
N ASP A 132 -4.65 9.90 -16.37
CA ASP A 132 -5.67 8.97 -16.84
C ASP A 132 -5.32 7.54 -16.49
N HIS A 133 -6.25 6.83 -15.85
CA HIS A 133 -6.03 5.43 -15.47
C HIS A 133 -7.34 4.63 -15.44
N THR A 134 -7.28 3.39 -15.91
CA THR A 134 -8.40 2.44 -15.86
C THR A 134 -8.12 1.34 -14.84
N PHE A 135 -9.03 1.19 -13.88
CA PHE A 135 -8.96 0.19 -12.82
C PHE A 135 -9.85 -1.01 -13.18
N LYS A 136 -9.35 -2.22 -12.92
CA LYS A 136 -10.19 -3.42 -12.92
C LYS A 136 -11.08 -3.39 -11.69
N ALA A 137 -12.33 -3.80 -11.85
CA ALA A 137 -13.34 -3.81 -10.80
C ALA A 137 -14.29 -4.99 -11.00
N PHE A 138 -15.36 -5.02 -10.24
CA PHE A 138 -16.57 -5.81 -10.48
C PHE A 138 -17.78 -4.93 -10.15
N ALA A 139 -18.93 -5.24 -10.72
CA ALA A 139 -20.16 -4.49 -10.46
C ALA A 139 -20.53 -4.56 -8.98
N GLY A 140 -20.77 -3.40 -8.35
CA GLY A 140 -21.06 -3.27 -6.93
C GLY A 140 -19.83 -3.11 -6.03
N GLN A 141 -18.60 -3.23 -6.56
CA GLN A 141 -17.39 -3.00 -5.76
C GLN A 141 -17.36 -1.59 -5.19
N GLN A 142 -17.14 -1.48 -3.88
CA GLN A 142 -16.96 -0.17 -3.25
C GLN A 142 -15.60 0.43 -3.62
N VAL A 143 -15.63 1.70 -3.97
CA VAL A 143 -14.45 2.47 -4.41
C VAL A 143 -14.39 3.77 -3.63
N SER A 144 -13.24 4.10 -3.09
CA SER A 144 -12.97 5.43 -2.51
C SER A 144 -11.81 6.08 -3.25
N ILE A 145 -11.92 7.39 -3.48
CA ILE A 145 -10.94 8.18 -4.23
C ILE A 145 -10.43 9.29 -3.32
N PHE A 146 -9.13 9.34 -3.10
CA PHE A 146 -8.46 10.35 -2.28
C PHE A 146 -7.62 11.24 -3.20
N ASN A 147 -7.93 12.54 -3.22
CA ASN A 147 -7.20 13.53 -4.01
C ASN A 147 -5.86 13.87 -3.35
N PHE A 148 -4.78 13.82 -4.13
CA PHE A 148 -3.41 14.19 -3.74
C PHE A 148 -2.85 15.31 -4.62
N GLY A 149 -3.69 16.29 -4.96
CA GLY A 149 -3.27 17.50 -5.67
C GLY A 149 -3.81 17.64 -7.09
N CYS A 150 -4.87 16.91 -7.45
CA CYS A 150 -5.59 17.17 -8.70
C CYS A 150 -6.44 18.43 -8.55
N THR A 151 -6.50 19.24 -9.61
CA THR A 151 -7.48 20.32 -9.75
C THR A 151 -8.71 19.86 -10.56
N THR A 152 -8.55 18.77 -11.33
CA THR A 152 -9.64 18.13 -12.07
C THR A 152 -9.58 16.62 -11.87
N ILE A 153 -10.73 15.99 -11.60
CA ILE A 153 -10.96 14.54 -11.64
C ILE A 153 -12.32 14.32 -12.29
N GLN A 154 -12.38 13.42 -13.24
CA GLN A 154 -13.60 12.93 -13.86
C GLN A 154 -13.59 11.39 -13.84
N SER A 155 -14.75 10.77 -13.87
CA SER A 155 -14.86 9.32 -13.84
C SER A 155 -15.82 8.77 -14.89
N GLU A 156 -15.52 7.56 -15.36
CA GLU A 156 -16.42 6.72 -16.14
C GLU A 156 -16.58 5.37 -15.44
N GLY A 157 -17.80 4.79 -15.46
CA GLY A 157 -18.07 3.49 -14.88
C GLY A 157 -18.24 3.46 -13.36
N LEU A 158 -18.38 4.62 -12.72
CA LEU A 158 -18.74 4.78 -11.32
C LEU A 158 -20.19 5.28 -11.18
N LYS A 159 -20.83 4.92 -10.08
CA LYS A 159 -22.23 5.26 -9.77
C LYS A 159 -22.42 6.77 -9.56
N TRP A 160 -21.45 7.42 -8.92
CA TRP A 160 -21.41 8.86 -8.72
C TRP A 160 -20.19 9.43 -9.44
N ASN A 161 -20.40 10.51 -10.18
CA ASN A 161 -19.31 11.17 -10.89
C ASN A 161 -18.27 11.69 -9.88
N ALA A 162 -17.02 11.33 -10.10
CA ALA A 162 -15.91 11.87 -9.32
C ALA A 162 -15.62 13.33 -9.74
N TYR A 163 -15.09 14.09 -8.79
CA TYR A 163 -14.61 15.45 -8.99
C TYR A 163 -13.32 15.67 -8.16
N ALA A 164 -12.67 16.82 -8.29
CA ALA A 164 -11.48 17.13 -7.49
C ALA A 164 -11.88 17.41 -6.04
N TYR A 165 -12.01 16.35 -5.25
CA TYR A 165 -12.39 16.42 -3.83
C TYR A 165 -11.41 17.29 -3.05
N GLU A 166 -11.93 18.24 -2.28
CA GLU A 166 -11.14 19.10 -1.39
C GLU A 166 -10.76 18.37 -0.10
N GLN A 167 -11.63 17.48 0.36
CA GLN A 167 -11.46 16.70 1.59
C GLN A 167 -11.63 15.21 1.32
N TRP A 168 -10.83 14.39 1.96
CA TRP A 168 -10.78 12.94 1.69
C TRP A 168 -12.10 12.21 1.89
N TRP A 169 -12.90 12.61 2.90
CA TRP A 169 -14.19 11.96 3.14
C TRP A 169 -15.18 12.08 1.98
N GLN A 170 -15.08 13.14 1.16
CA GLN A 170 -16.00 13.40 0.04
C GLN A 170 -15.86 12.32 -1.07
N GLY A 171 -14.70 11.71 -1.23
CA GLY A 171 -14.44 10.68 -2.23
C GLY A 171 -14.66 9.25 -1.74
N THR A 172 -15.22 9.05 -0.54
CA THR A 172 -15.48 7.73 -0.01
C THR A 172 -16.82 7.14 -0.48
N LEU A 173 -16.92 5.80 -0.48
CA LEU A 173 -18.15 5.03 -0.71
C LEU A 173 -18.78 5.21 -2.09
N ASN A 174 -17.99 5.41 -3.13
CA ASN A 174 -18.45 5.24 -4.50
C ASN A 174 -18.57 3.74 -4.86
N GLU A 175 -19.14 3.41 -6.02
CA GLU A 175 -19.42 2.03 -6.44
C GLU A 175 -19.10 1.88 -7.93
N ALA A 176 -18.39 0.81 -8.28
CA ALA A 176 -18.15 0.46 -9.68
C ALA A 176 -19.40 -0.19 -10.31
N LEU A 177 -19.72 0.23 -11.53
CA LEU A 177 -20.92 -0.25 -12.25
C LEU A 177 -20.66 -1.52 -13.06
N ALA A 178 -19.38 -1.84 -13.33
CA ALA A 178 -19.00 -2.96 -14.22
C ALA A 178 -17.63 -3.54 -13.82
N ASP A 179 -17.00 -4.30 -14.75
CA ASP A 179 -15.69 -4.95 -14.57
C ASP A 179 -14.50 -3.97 -14.59
N ARG A 180 -14.77 -2.69 -14.82
CA ARG A 180 -13.78 -1.61 -14.82
C ARG A 180 -14.42 -0.24 -14.60
N PHE A 181 -13.61 0.70 -14.17
CA PHE A 181 -13.90 2.12 -14.18
C PHE A 181 -12.64 2.91 -14.56
N SER A 182 -12.81 4.12 -15.07
CA SER A 182 -11.70 5.01 -15.43
C SER A 182 -11.77 6.31 -14.66
N LEU A 183 -10.61 6.85 -14.33
CA LEU A 183 -10.44 8.21 -13.81
C LEU A 183 -9.58 9.00 -14.79
N HIS A 184 -9.97 10.23 -15.06
CA HIS A 184 -9.25 11.22 -15.86
C HIS A 184 -8.90 12.39 -14.94
N ALA A 185 -7.62 12.64 -14.72
CA ALA A 185 -7.15 13.61 -13.74
C ALA A 185 -5.87 14.33 -14.20
N ASP A 186 -5.66 15.52 -13.70
CA ASP A 186 -4.47 16.33 -14.00
C ASP A 186 -3.32 16.15 -12.98
N GLY A 187 -3.51 15.32 -11.95
CA GLY A 187 -2.56 15.14 -10.86
C GLY A 187 -2.54 13.73 -10.30
N CYS A 188 -2.07 13.61 -9.05
CA CYS A 188 -2.01 12.35 -8.32
C CYS A 188 -3.26 12.14 -7.45
N TYR A 189 -3.68 10.90 -7.35
CA TYR A 189 -4.78 10.45 -6.49
C TYR A 189 -4.53 9.02 -6.03
N MET A 190 -5.26 8.59 -5.02
CA MET A 190 -5.21 7.23 -4.51
C MET A 190 -6.60 6.62 -4.55
N VAL A 191 -6.70 5.40 -5.03
CA VAL A 191 -7.94 4.64 -5.07
C VAL A 191 -7.87 3.53 -4.04
N TYR A 192 -8.92 3.39 -3.22
CA TYR A 192 -9.17 2.24 -2.38
C TYR A 192 -10.31 1.42 -2.99
N GLN A 193 -10.11 0.12 -3.13
CA GLN A 193 -11.10 -0.83 -3.62
C GLN A 193 -11.28 -1.96 -2.61
N THR A 194 -12.52 -2.35 -2.32
CA THR A 194 -12.82 -3.49 -1.44
C THR A 194 -12.57 -4.82 -2.16
N TRP A 195 -12.38 -5.91 -1.38
CA TRP A 195 -12.28 -7.26 -1.95
C TRP A 195 -13.63 -7.82 -2.41
N GLU A 196 -14.70 -7.42 -1.72
CA GLU A 196 -16.09 -7.86 -1.92
C GLU A 196 -17.03 -6.67 -2.06
#